data_08f756817142580615de83e8760f0b30
#
_entry.id   08f756817142580615de83e8760f0b30
#
_cell.length_a   1.000
_cell.length_b   1.000
_cell.length_c   1.000
_cell.angle_alpha   90.00
_cell.angle_beta   90.00
_cell.angle_gamma   90.00
#
_symmetry.space_group_name_H-M   'P 1'
#
loop_
_entity.id
_entity.type
_entity.pdbx_description
1 polymer ?
#
loop_
_entity_poly.entity_id
_entity_poly.type
_entity_poly.pdbx_seq_one_letter_code
_entity_poly.pdbx_strand_id
1 'polypeptide(L)'
;MSAGRQICGAVKLIETITGPAGLGRVVLWDVMMTNGKGMKQGAVAAVVMAASLASGAALAQSPLAVFDNLFTGSITQPSRPAAPQRAAVTPASLPAGAQPWSGEDGASGHPLMTASAIRESAANFDNCIASLWPEAARRGITEANFQRFTAGLSPDLRIMDLMDSQPEFTKAIWDYLDILVNDNRMAKGREVLAKYKPQFDAAEQAFGVDRYIIASIWGIESNYSTQIGDRSVLNSTATLACIGRRQAYFRDEFLSALEILNRGDLRPEQMRGSWAGAFGPTQFMPTAFKRYAIDGDGDGRRDVVDNPTDLIFSTANNLKKDGWQPGQSWGYEVVVPQGFNYMLADRGRAMPLGQWEQMGLRRANGQPFPRASDKAYLLAPAGAEGPGFLMLQNYRVIMRYNPAEAYALAIGHFADRLRGGQPFVQAWPRHERVLSRTERLELQQLLAQRGFYRGTPDGQFGGETRQALRSFQAAIGAPADGFATAEMLERLRGR
;
A
#
# COMPACT_ATOMS: atom_id res chain seq x y z
N MET A 1 7.00 59.00 -10.65
CA MET A 1 8.39 58.58 -10.93
C MET A 1 8.87 57.71 -9.75
N SER A 2 8.77 56.45 -9.85
CA SER A 2 9.31 55.53 -8.86
C SER A 2 9.85 54.31 -9.59
N ALA A 3 11.16 54.16 -9.55
CA ALA A 3 11.90 53.10 -10.22
C ALA A 3 11.92 51.85 -9.37
N GLY A 4 11.35 50.79 -9.91
CA GLY A 4 11.49 49.43 -9.34
C GLY A 4 12.89 48.90 -9.55
N ARG A 5 13.54 48.45 -8.48
CA ARG A 5 14.82 47.71 -8.55
C ARG A 5 14.53 46.20 -8.60
N GLN A 6 14.85 45.59 -9.71
CA GLN A 6 15.02 44.15 -9.84
C GLN A 6 16.27 43.72 -9.07
N ILE A 7 16.08 42.70 -8.23
CA ILE A 7 17.20 42.01 -7.54
C ILE A 7 17.54 40.78 -8.40
N CYS A 8 18.70 40.80 -9.01
CA CYS A 8 19.27 39.66 -9.74
C CYS A 8 20.24 38.96 -8.80
N GLY A 9 19.86 37.77 -8.31
CA GLY A 9 20.73 36.91 -7.51
C GLY A 9 21.38 35.87 -8.40
N ALA A 10 22.69 35.86 -8.50
CA ALA A 10 23.45 34.82 -9.17
C ALA A 10 23.68 33.63 -8.22
N VAL A 11 23.22 32.45 -8.61
CA VAL A 11 23.47 31.17 -7.91
C VAL A 11 24.69 30.52 -8.55
N LYS A 12 25.75 30.28 -7.78
CA LYS A 12 26.91 29.53 -8.22
C LYS A 12 26.88 28.14 -7.57
N LEU A 13 26.78 27.12 -8.40
CA LEU A 13 26.85 25.72 -8.00
C LEU A 13 28.33 25.34 -7.81
N ILE A 14 28.70 24.81 -6.65
CA ILE A 14 30.03 24.25 -6.43
C ILE A 14 29.89 22.71 -6.31
N GLU A 15 30.71 22.01 -7.05
CA GLU A 15 30.69 20.57 -7.24
C GLU A 15 31.15 19.76 -6.03
N THR A 16 30.76 18.54 -6.07
CA THR A 16 30.77 17.45 -5.10
C THR A 16 32.17 16.92 -4.79
N ILE A 17 32.42 16.61 -3.54
CA ILE A 17 33.54 15.72 -3.15
C ILE A 17 32.92 14.41 -2.66
N THR A 18 33.21 13.32 -3.34
CA THR A 18 32.82 11.95 -2.96
C THR A 18 33.96 11.28 -2.21
N GLY A 19 33.72 10.86 -0.98
CA GLY A 19 34.58 9.97 -0.20
C GLY A 19 34.10 8.50 -0.30
N PRO A 20 34.90 7.51 0.09
CA PRO A 20 34.67 6.09 -0.20
C PRO A 20 33.66 5.37 0.72
N ALA A 21 32.76 6.06 1.38
CA ALA A 21 31.70 5.44 2.17
C ALA A 21 30.40 6.18 1.88
N GLY A 22 29.60 5.65 0.99
CA GLY A 22 28.35 6.18 0.46
C GLY A 22 27.36 6.73 1.47
N LEU A 23 27.56 7.95 1.93
CA LEU A 23 26.65 8.69 2.80
C LEU A 23 26.48 10.12 2.30
N GLY A 24 25.28 10.45 1.90
CA GLY A 24 24.66 11.77 2.01
C GLY A 24 25.26 12.91 1.17
N ARG A 25 24.50 13.43 0.23
CA ARG A 25 24.76 14.71 -0.42
C ARG A 25 24.64 15.85 0.58
N VAL A 26 25.72 16.62 0.74
CA VAL A 26 25.71 17.90 1.47
C VAL A 26 25.55 19.01 0.44
N VAL A 27 24.50 19.81 0.55
CA VAL A 27 24.31 21.04 -0.24
C VAL A 27 24.67 22.23 0.65
N LEU A 28 25.76 22.93 0.31
CA LEU A 28 26.14 24.19 0.93
C LEU A 28 25.53 25.34 0.14
N TRP A 29 24.80 26.20 0.82
CA TRP A 29 24.26 27.44 0.26
C TRP A 29 25.08 28.62 0.78
N ASP A 30 25.64 29.41 -0.12
CA ASP A 30 26.28 30.69 0.20
C ASP A 30 25.29 31.81 -0.13
N VAL A 31 24.85 32.52 0.90
CA VAL A 31 23.97 33.70 0.75
C VAL A 31 24.84 34.95 0.88
N MET A 32 25.23 35.55 -0.25
CA MET A 32 25.84 36.90 -0.24
C MET A 32 24.76 37.95 -0.12
N MET A 33 24.68 38.59 1.04
CA MET A 33 23.98 39.85 1.22
C MET A 33 24.93 41.03 0.91
N THR A 34 24.75 41.70 -0.19
CA THR A 34 25.45 42.95 -0.46
C THR A 34 24.62 44.14 0.06
N ASN A 35 24.98 44.63 1.24
CA ASN A 35 24.63 46.01 1.62
C ASN A 35 25.84 46.90 1.35
N GLY A 36 25.63 47.89 0.51
CA GLY A 36 26.67 48.90 0.21
C GLY A 36 26.98 49.75 1.43
N LYS A 37 28.12 49.55 1.97
CA LYS A 37 29.10 50.41 2.59
C LYS A 37 29.90 49.61 3.66
N GLY A 38 31.22 49.47 3.45
CA GLY A 38 32.21 49.21 4.50
C GLY A 38 32.47 47.74 4.78
N MET A 39 33.57 47.19 4.23
CA MET A 39 34.17 45.94 4.61
C MET A 39 34.54 45.94 6.08
N LYS A 40 34.00 45.00 6.85
CA LYS A 40 34.65 44.40 8.03
C LYS A 40 34.43 42.89 7.96
N GLN A 41 35.55 42.16 8.05
CA GLN A 41 35.53 40.69 8.14
C GLN A 41 34.76 40.28 9.40
N GLY A 42 33.69 39.53 9.20
CA GLY A 42 32.90 38.89 10.26
C GLY A 42 32.89 37.37 10.07
N ALA A 43 33.11 36.66 11.15
CA ALA A 43 33.27 35.23 11.22
C ALA A 43 32.12 34.46 10.58
N VAL A 44 32.45 33.43 9.78
CA VAL A 44 31.55 32.45 9.23
C VAL A 44 31.16 31.47 10.34
N ALA A 45 29.91 31.51 10.80
CA ALA A 45 29.37 30.47 11.65
C ALA A 45 28.77 29.37 10.73
N ALA A 46 29.44 28.22 10.67
CA ALA A 46 28.93 27.05 10.01
C ALA A 46 27.90 26.37 10.91
N VAL A 47 26.61 26.47 10.55
CA VAL A 47 25.54 25.66 11.17
C VAL A 47 25.49 24.34 10.42
N VAL A 48 26.01 23.28 11.03
CA VAL A 48 25.86 21.91 10.54
C VAL A 48 24.49 21.39 11.04
N MET A 49 23.45 21.44 10.21
CA MET A 49 22.25 20.66 10.44
C MET A 49 22.46 19.25 9.86
N ALA A 50 22.70 18.29 10.74
CA ALA A 50 22.62 16.87 10.39
C ALA A 50 21.14 16.50 10.24
N ALA A 51 20.59 16.58 9.02
CA ALA A 51 19.31 15.96 8.70
C ALA A 51 19.53 14.47 8.54
N SER A 52 19.22 13.71 9.57
CA SER A 52 19.07 12.26 9.49
C SER A 52 17.82 11.97 8.63
N LEU A 53 18.00 11.82 7.34
CA LEU A 53 17.01 11.22 6.47
C LEU A 53 16.99 9.71 6.76
N ALA A 54 16.26 9.31 7.79
CA ALA A 54 15.72 7.98 7.86
C ALA A 54 14.65 7.92 6.76
N SER A 55 15.04 7.48 5.57
CA SER A 55 14.13 7.04 4.53
C SER A 55 13.51 5.71 4.95
N GLY A 56 12.66 5.77 5.98
CA GLY A 56 11.61 4.78 6.18
C GLY A 56 10.57 5.02 5.12
N ALA A 57 10.62 4.28 4.03
CA ALA A 57 9.46 4.11 3.18
C ALA A 57 8.38 3.50 4.08
N ALA A 58 7.50 4.34 4.62
CA ALA A 58 6.25 3.89 5.21
C ALA A 58 5.44 3.28 4.05
N LEU A 59 5.58 1.97 3.87
CA LEU A 59 4.67 1.19 3.05
C LEU A 59 3.30 1.33 3.72
N ALA A 60 2.46 2.19 3.16
CA ALA A 60 1.05 2.22 3.50
C ALA A 60 0.55 0.80 3.29
N GLN A 61 0.09 0.15 4.37
CA GLN A 61 -0.55 -1.16 4.23
C GLN A 61 -1.97 -0.94 3.76
N SER A 62 -2.38 -1.80 2.84
CA SER A 62 -3.73 -1.81 2.33
C SER A 62 -4.76 -2.06 3.40
N PRO A 63 -5.89 -1.43 3.28
CA PRO A 63 -7.10 -1.80 3.97
C PRO A 63 -7.53 -3.21 3.54
N LEU A 64 -7.54 -4.16 4.47
CA LEU A 64 -7.76 -5.59 4.20
C LEU A 64 -9.22 -6.03 4.44
N ALA A 65 -10.15 -5.10 4.67
CA ALA A 65 -11.54 -5.44 4.99
C ALA A 65 -12.27 -6.24 3.90
N VAL A 66 -11.89 -6.05 2.64
CA VAL A 66 -12.45 -6.83 1.52
C VAL A 66 -12.15 -8.32 1.67
N PHE A 67 -11.04 -8.67 2.32
CA PHE A 67 -10.59 -10.04 2.44
C PHE A 67 -11.17 -10.78 3.66
N ASP A 68 -11.45 -10.09 4.75
CA ASP A 68 -12.10 -10.70 5.92
C ASP A 68 -13.48 -11.29 5.54
N ASN A 69 -14.20 -10.66 4.62
CA ASN A 69 -15.55 -11.08 4.22
C ASN A 69 -15.61 -12.05 3.02
N LEU A 70 -14.52 -12.14 2.22
CA LEU A 70 -14.47 -13.08 1.09
C LEU A 70 -14.13 -14.53 1.51
N PHE A 71 -13.63 -14.74 2.74
CA PHE A 71 -13.09 -16.04 3.19
C PHE A 71 -13.75 -16.62 4.44
N THR A 72 -14.90 -16.12 4.91
CA THR A 72 -15.69 -16.74 6.00
C THR A 72 -16.43 -18.01 5.57
N GLY A 73 -16.27 -18.50 4.35
CA GLY A 73 -16.66 -19.83 3.95
C GLY A 73 -15.73 -20.87 4.60
N SER A 74 -16.27 -21.74 5.45
CA SER A 74 -15.59 -22.84 6.14
C SER A 74 -14.62 -23.59 5.23
N ILE A 75 -13.31 -23.35 5.41
CA ILE A 75 -12.27 -24.21 4.86
C ILE A 75 -11.93 -25.22 5.94
N THR A 76 -12.37 -26.45 5.80
CA THR A 76 -11.84 -27.60 6.54
C THR A 76 -10.36 -27.76 6.16
N GLN A 77 -9.46 -27.42 7.08
CA GLN A 77 -8.03 -27.67 6.92
C GLN A 77 -7.74 -29.18 6.92
N PRO A 78 -6.89 -29.69 6.03
CA PRO A 78 -6.36 -31.04 6.16
C PRO A 78 -5.44 -31.09 7.38
N SER A 79 -5.66 -32.08 8.23
CA SER A 79 -4.89 -32.35 9.43
C SER A 79 -3.39 -32.58 9.14
N ARG A 80 -2.55 -31.72 9.74
CA ARG A 80 -1.08 -31.81 9.71
C ARG A 80 -0.59 -32.90 10.68
N PRO A 81 0.47 -33.68 10.38
CA PRO A 81 1.05 -34.63 11.32
C PRO A 81 1.60 -33.89 12.55
N ALA A 82 1.35 -34.48 13.74
CA ALA A 82 1.79 -33.94 15.02
C ALA A 82 3.32 -33.89 15.13
N ALA A 83 3.86 -32.71 15.46
CA ALA A 83 5.25 -32.55 15.87
C ALA A 83 5.45 -32.99 17.32
N PRO A 84 6.68 -33.41 17.74
CA PRO A 84 6.93 -33.95 19.07
C PRO A 84 6.69 -32.89 20.16
N GLN A 85 5.96 -33.29 21.21
CA GLN A 85 5.63 -32.47 22.37
C GLN A 85 6.90 -32.03 23.11
N ARG A 86 7.16 -30.74 23.17
CA ARG A 86 8.06 -30.10 24.13
C ARG A 86 7.34 -29.94 25.47
N ALA A 87 8.09 -30.16 26.59
CA ALA A 87 7.60 -30.06 27.95
C ALA A 87 6.76 -28.80 28.22
N ALA A 88 5.62 -28.98 28.84
CA ALA A 88 4.66 -27.94 29.18
C ALA A 88 5.26 -26.91 30.16
N VAL A 89 5.56 -25.72 29.69
CA VAL A 89 5.64 -24.54 30.51
C VAL A 89 4.19 -24.11 30.78
N THR A 90 3.83 -23.92 32.05
CA THR A 90 2.48 -23.47 32.45
C THR A 90 2.11 -22.20 31.68
N PRO A 91 1.05 -22.16 30.88
CA PRO A 91 0.72 -21.00 30.10
C PRO A 91 0.33 -19.84 31.05
N ALA A 92 0.94 -18.67 30.88
CA ALA A 92 0.41 -17.47 31.52
C ALA A 92 -1.06 -17.32 31.10
N SER A 93 -1.96 -17.13 32.06
CA SER A 93 -3.39 -16.92 31.81
C SER A 93 -3.56 -15.66 30.98
N LEU A 94 -4.33 -15.74 29.89
CA LEU A 94 -4.67 -14.57 29.11
C LEU A 94 -5.51 -13.59 29.94
N PRO A 95 -5.39 -12.26 29.71
CA PRO A 95 -6.22 -11.26 30.38
C PRO A 95 -7.71 -11.54 30.15
N ALA A 96 -8.55 -11.13 31.12
CA ALA A 96 -9.99 -11.24 30.98
C ALA A 96 -10.48 -10.52 29.71
N GLY A 97 -11.29 -11.18 28.89
CA GLY A 97 -11.81 -10.62 27.64
C GLY A 97 -10.90 -10.77 26.42
N ALA A 98 -9.65 -11.24 26.57
CA ALA A 98 -8.77 -11.49 25.43
C ALA A 98 -9.37 -12.55 24.48
N GLN A 99 -9.40 -12.24 23.19
CA GLN A 99 -9.85 -13.18 22.17
C GLN A 99 -8.70 -14.12 21.79
N PRO A 100 -8.88 -15.45 21.91
CA PRO A 100 -7.81 -16.42 21.68
C PRO A 100 -7.43 -16.50 20.19
N TRP A 101 -6.17 -16.91 19.93
CA TRP A 101 -5.66 -17.26 18.59
C TRP A 101 -5.24 -18.73 18.58
N SER A 102 -4.62 -19.19 17.48
CA SER A 102 -4.13 -20.58 17.34
C SER A 102 -3.18 -21.02 18.46
N GLY A 103 -2.50 -20.07 19.10
CA GLY A 103 -1.49 -20.34 20.13
C GLY A 103 -0.12 -20.72 19.57
N GLU A 104 0.03 -20.68 18.26
CA GLU A 104 1.25 -21.00 17.52
C GLU A 104 2.13 -19.76 17.30
N ASP A 105 3.40 -20.00 16.96
CA ASP A 105 4.33 -18.96 16.51
C ASP A 105 3.89 -18.45 15.15
N GLY A 106 4.00 -17.13 14.94
CA GLY A 106 3.70 -16.52 13.64
C GLY A 106 4.66 -16.99 12.55
N ALA A 107 4.12 -17.23 11.37
CA ALA A 107 4.85 -17.77 10.22
C ALA A 107 5.97 -16.84 9.70
N SER A 108 5.99 -15.56 10.14
CA SER A 108 7.02 -14.58 9.76
C SER A 108 8.39 -14.86 10.39
N GLY A 109 8.48 -15.69 11.46
CA GLY A 109 9.69 -15.89 12.22
C GLY A 109 10.16 -14.67 13.02
N HIS A 110 9.35 -13.62 13.11
CA HIS A 110 9.69 -12.39 13.84
C HIS A 110 9.68 -12.66 15.36
N PRO A 111 10.69 -12.18 16.15
CA PRO A 111 10.78 -12.48 17.59
C PRO A 111 9.54 -12.08 18.40
N LEU A 112 8.86 -10.99 18.03
CA LEU A 112 7.61 -10.54 18.67
C LEU A 112 6.37 -11.33 18.22
N MET A 113 6.50 -12.27 17.30
CA MET A 113 5.44 -13.15 16.83
C MET A 113 5.55 -14.57 17.36
N THR A 114 6.44 -14.84 18.32
CA THR A 114 6.45 -16.11 19.02
C THR A 114 5.27 -16.20 19.99
N ALA A 115 4.74 -17.39 20.19
CA ALA A 115 3.61 -17.62 21.11
C ALA A 115 3.89 -17.12 22.53
N SER A 116 5.16 -17.24 23.00
CA SER A 116 5.56 -16.69 24.32
C SER A 116 5.54 -15.17 24.34
N ALA A 117 6.09 -14.49 23.32
CA ALA A 117 6.10 -13.02 23.24
C ALA A 117 4.68 -12.45 23.12
N ILE A 118 3.80 -13.11 22.37
CA ILE A 118 2.40 -12.71 22.24
C ILE A 118 1.69 -12.82 23.62
N ARG A 119 1.86 -13.93 24.37
CA ARG A 119 1.25 -14.11 25.69
C ARG A 119 1.78 -13.08 26.70
N GLU A 120 3.09 -12.86 26.74
CA GLU A 120 3.73 -11.88 27.62
C GLU A 120 3.21 -10.47 27.33
N SER A 121 3.16 -10.06 26.05
CA SER A 121 2.63 -8.77 25.64
C SER A 121 1.15 -8.62 25.97
N ALA A 122 0.35 -9.69 25.80
CA ALA A 122 -1.06 -9.71 26.13
C ALA A 122 -1.28 -9.57 27.64
N ALA A 123 -0.49 -10.24 28.48
CA ALA A 123 -0.55 -10.10 29.93
C ALA A 123 -0.22 -8.68 30.42
N ASN A 124 0.59 -7.93 29.65
CA ASN A 124 0.98 -6.55 29.95
C ASN A 124 0.15 -5.50 29.18
N PHE A 125 -0.98 -5.88 28.57
CA PHE A 125 -1.74 -5.04 27.66
C PHE A 125 -2.23 -3.73 28.33
N ASP A 126 -2.81 -3.80 29.52
CA ASP A 126 -3.35 -2.64 30.25
C ASP A 126 -2.23 -1.61 30.57
N ASN A 127 -1.07 -2.10 31.02
CA ASN A 127 0.09 -1.23 31.24
C ASN A 127 0.60 -0.60 29.95
N CYS A 128 0.60 -1.36 28.85
CA CYS A 128 0.96 -0.83 27.54
C CYS A 128 0.01 0.32 27.15
N ILE A 129 -1.29 0.13 27.25
CA ILE A 129 -2.29 1.19 26.93
C ILE A 129 -2.10 2.40 27.85
N ALA A 130 -1.98 2.19 29.16
CA ALA A 130 -1.75 3.28 30.12
C ALA A 130 -0.47 4.08 29.79
N SER A 131 0.58 3.42 29.34
CA SER A 131 1.86 4.06 28.97
C SER A 131 1.75 5.00 27.75
N LEU A 132 0.66 4.93 26.97
CA LEU A 132 0.44 5.79 25.81
C LEU A 132 -0.16 7.16 26.20
N TRP A 133 -0.64 7.33 27.43
CA TRP A 133 -1.24 8.58 27.89
C TRP A 133 -0.38 9.83 27.65
N PRO A 134 0.92 9.87 28.00
CA PRO A 134 1.72 11.07 27.79
C PRO A 134 1.81 11.49 26.30
N GLU A 135 1.78 10.54 25.38
CA GLU A 135 1.76 10.84 23.96
C GLU A 135 0.37 11.28 23.50
N ALA A 136 -0.70 10.65 23.98
CA ALA A 136 -2.07 11.05 23.73
C ALA A 136 -2.33 12.49 24.19
N ALA A 137 -1.88 12.86 25.38
CA ALA A 137 -1.98 14.22 25.91
C ALA A 137 -1.24 15.25 25.03
N ARG A 138 -0.03 14.94 24.55
CA ARG A 138 0.69 15.81 23.61
C ARG A 138 -0.04 15.99 22.28
N ARG A 139 -0.86 15.03 21.87
CA ARG A 139 -1.72 15.11 20.67
C ARG A 139 -3.03 15.84 20.92
N GLY A 140 -3.26 16.38 22.13
CA GLY A 140 -4.45 17.15 22.49
C GLY A 140 -5.66 16.30 22.87
N ILE A 141 -5.48 15.00 23.12
CA ILE A 141 -6.53 14.13 23.63
C ILE A 141 -6.73 14.48 25.12
N THR A 142 -7.96 14.74 25.55
CA THR A 142 -8.25 15.00 26.96
C THR A 142 -8.14 13.71 27.78
N GLU A 143 -7.76 13.82 29.05
CA GLU A 143 -7.67 12.66 29.93
C GLU A 143 -9.01 11.93 30.05
N ALA A 144 -10.10 12.67 30.17
CA ALA A 144 -11.45 12.11 30.22
C ALA A 144 -11.78 11.29 28.95
N ASN A 145 -11.43 11.80 27.77
CA ASN A 145 -11.64 11.08 26.51
C ASN A 145 -10.69 9.90 26.37
N PHE A 146 -9.43 10.03 26.78
CA PHE A 146 -8.50 8.90 26.78
C PHE A 146 -9.05 7.76 27.64
N GLN A 147 -9.42 8.05 28.90
CA GLN A 147 -10.01 7.06 29.81
C GLN A 147 -11.30 6.46 29.23
N ARG A 148 -12.21 7.32 28.72
CA ARG A 148 -13.48 6.88 28.15
C ARG A 148 -13.29 5.91 26.96
N PHE A 149 -12.37 6.21 26.03
CA PHE A 149 -12.20 5.44 24.81
C PHE A 149 -11.27 4.22 24.99
N THR A 150 -10.47 4.18 26.06
CA THR A 150 -9.64 3.02 26.39
C THR A 150 -10.28 2.10 27.41
N ALA A 151 -11.33 2.54 28.10
CA ALA A 151 -12.04 1.71 29.07
C ALA A 151 -12.59 0.44 28.42
N GLY A 152 -12.25 -0.71 28.99
CA GLY A 152 -12.74 -2.02 28.53
C GLY A 152 -12.10 -2.54 27.24
N LEU A 153 -11.03 -1.91 26.73
CA LEU A 153 -10.25 -2.51 25.65
C LEU A 153 -9.62 -3.81 26.16
N SER A 154 -9.65 -4.82 25.31
CA SER A 154 -9.01 -6.10 25.56
C SER A 154 -8.36 -6.62 24.27
N PRO A 155 -7.21 -7.32 24.35
CA PRO A 155 -6.50 -7.71 23.15
C PRO A 155 -7.27 -8.75 22.32
N ASP A 156 -7.45 -8.50 21.02
CA ASP A 156 -7.96 -9.50 20.06
C ASP A 156 -6.78 -10.27 19.45
N LEU A 157 -6.37 -11.35 20.09
CA LEU A 157 -5.21 -12.14 19.65
C LEU A 157 -5.42 -12.91 18.35
N ARG A 158 -6.68 -13.07 17.87
CA ARG A 158 -6.96 -13.63 16.53
C ARG A 158 -6.29 -12.81 15.42
N ILE A 159 -6.01 -11.54 15.69
CA ILE A 159 -5.27 -10.65 14.78
C ILE A 159 -3.86 -11.19 14.51
N MET A 160 -3.25 -11.91 15.44
CA MET A 160 -1.91 -12.48 15.25
C MET A 160 -1.89 -13.54 14.14
N ASP A 161 -2.94 -14.36 14.05
CA ASP A 161 -3.09 -15.33 12.94
C ASP A 161 -3.31 -14.59 11.60
N LEU A 162 -4.06 -13.49 11.61
CA LEU A 162 -4.36 -12.70 10.40
C LEU A 162 -3.15 -11.90 9.89
N MET A 163 -2.24 -11.48 10.77
CA MET A 163 -1.04 -10.73 10.38
C MET A 163 -0.13 -11.47 9.40
N ASP A 164 -0.15 -12.78 9.41
CA ASP A 164 0.67 -13.64 8.54
C ASP A 164 -0.11 -14.24 7.36
N SER A 165 -1.43 -13.96 7.29
CA SER A 165 -2.33 -14.40 6.22
C SER A 165 -2.69 -13.22 5.32
N GLN A 166 -2.05 -13.11 4.16
CA GLN A 166 -2.31 -12.04 3.18
C GLN A 166 -2.71 -12.65 1.82
N PRO A 167 -4.03 -12.74 1.51
CA PRO A 167 -4.56 -13.40 0.32
C PRO A 167 -4.09 -12.81 -1.02
N GLU A 168 -3.82 -11.50 -1.07
CA GLU A 168 -3.32 -10.80 -2.27
C GLU A 168 -1.98 -11.32 -2.78
N PHE A 169 -1.24 -12.04 -1.94
CA PHE A 169 0.03 -12.66 -2.32
C PHE A 169 -0.06 -14.17 -2.57
N THR A 170 -1.26 -14.75 -2.41
CA THR A 170 -1.48 -16.21 -2.54
C THR A 170 -2.27 -16.61 -3.76
N LYS A 171 -2.96 -15.66 -4.42
CA LYS A 171 -3.78 -15.93 -5.62
C LYS A 171 -3.08 -15.48 -6.89
N ALA A 172 -3.38 -16.13 -8.00
CA ALA A 172 -3.02 -15.62 -9.31
C ALA A 172 -3.70 -14.27 -9.56
N ILE A 173 -3.03 -13.38 -10.29
CA ILE A 173 -3.57 -12.04 -10.54
C ILE A 173 -4.91 -12.08 -11.28
N TRP A 174 -5.10 -13.02 -12.19
CA TRP A 174 -6.37 -13.19 -12.91
C TRP A 174 -7.51 -13.65 -12.01
N ASP A 175 -7.26 -14.56 -11.07
CA ASP A 175 -8.26 -15.00 -10.10
C ASP A 175 -8.67 -13.85 -9.15
N TYR A 176 -7.69 -13.04 -8.78
CA TYR A 176 -7.91 -11.83 -7.99
C TYR A 176 -8.78 -10.82 -8.74
N LEU A 177 -8.50 -10.59 -10.02
CA LEU A 177 -9.27 -9.70 -10.86
C LEU A 177 -10.70 -10.21 -11.06
N ASP A 178 -10.90 -11.51 -11.33
CA ASP A 178 -12.22 -12.12 -11.51
C ASP A 178 -13.11 -11.95 -10.25
N ILE A 179 -12.50 -12.08 -9.07
CA ILE A 179 -13.21 -11.88 -7.79
C ILE A 179 -13.62 -10.41 -7.61
N LEU A 180 -12.77 -9.47 -7.97
CA LEU A 180 -12.99 -8.05 -7.69
C LEU A 180 -13.77 -7.33 -8.79
N VAL A 181 -13.56 -7.69 -10.05
CA VAL A 181 -14.21 -7.05 -11.22
C VAL A 181 -15.26 -7.96 -11.79
N ASN A 182 -16.41 -8.02 -11.12
CA ASN A 182 -17.52 -8.87 -11.50
C ASN A 182 -18.79 -8.06 -11.83
N ASP A 183 -19.73 -8.68 -12.54
CA ASP A 183 -20.94 -8.02 -13.05
C ASP A 183 -21.83 -7.44 -11.94
N ASN A 184 -21.96 -8.15 -10.81
CA ASN A 184 -22.78 -7.68 -9.69
C ASN A 184 -22.21 -6.39 -9.09
N ARG A 185 -20.88 -6.32 -8.87
CA ARG A 185 -20.24 -5.12 -8.36
C ARG A 185 -20.28 -3.99 -9.39
N MET A 186 -20.16 -4.31 -10.68
CA MET A 186 -20.30 -3.31 -11.75
C MET A 186 -21.72 -2.73 -11.82
N ALA A 187 -22.75 -3.55 -11.72
CA ALA A 187 -24.16 -3.09 -11.71
C ALA A 187 -24.37 -2.12 -10.53
N LYS A 188 -23.98 -2.53 -9.33
CA LYS A 188 -24.06 -1.69 -8.12
C LYS A 188 -23.24 -0.40 -8.23
N GLY A 189 -22.08 -0.45 -8.86
CA GLY A 189 -21.25 0.72 -9.10
C GLY A 189 -21.92 1.75 -10.00
N ARG A 190 -22.61 1.31 -11.03
CA ARG A 190 -23.40 2.20 -11.91
C ARG A 190 -24.57 2.84 -11.17
N GLU A 191 -25.26 2.08 -10.30
CA GLU A 191 -26.31 2.61 -9.43
C GLU A 191 -25.79 3.68 -8.47
N VAL A 192 -24.64 3.43 -7.82
CA VAL A 192 -23.98 4.38 -6.91
C VAL A 192 -23.53 5.64 -7.65
N LEU A 193 -22.92 5.51 -8.83
CA LEU A 193 -22.55 6.63 -9.68
C LEU A 193 -23.76 7.49 -10.11
N ALA A 194 -24.89 6.86 -10.41
CA ALA A 194 -26.12 7.54 -10.75
C ALA A 194 -26.75 8.23 -9.52
N LYS A 195 -26.82 7.51 -8.39
CA LYS A 195 -27.41 8.01 -7.13
C LYS A 195 -26.67 9.23 -6.57
N TYR A 196 -25.35 9.21 -6.59
CA TYR A 196 -24.50 10.28 -6.05
C TYR A 196 -23.83 11.11 -7.14
N LYS A 197 -24.48 11.21 -8.31
CA LYS A 197 -23.93 11.94 -9.46
C LYS A 197 -23.49 13.38 -9.13
N PRO A 198 -24.28 14.20 -8.40
CA PRO A 198 -23.87 15.55 -8.06
C PRO A 198 -22.58 15.60 -7.21
N GLN A 199 -22.42 14.69 -6.27
CA GLN A 199 -21.24 14.61 -5.40
C GLN A 199 -19.99 14.20 -6.20
N PHE A 200 -20.13 13.20 -7.09
CA PHE A 200 -19.05 12.80 -7.99
C PHE A 200 -18.66 13.92 -8.96
N ASP A 201 -19.66 14.63 -9.54
CA ASP A 201 -19.39 15.77 -10.44
C ASP A 201 -18.61 16.87 -9.70
N ALA A 202 -19.02 17.24 -8.49
CA ALA A 202 -18.38 18.24 -7.68
C ALA A 202 -16.96 17.83 -7.26
N ALA A 203 -16.77 16.58 -6.83
CA ALA A 203 -15.45 16.08 -6.46
C ALA A 203 -14.50 16.01 -7.66
N GLU A 204 -14.96 15.55 -8.82
CA GLU A 204 -14.16 15.54 -10.05
C GLU A 204 -13.76 16.95 -10.48
N GLN A 205 -14.68 17.92 -10.39
CA GLN A 205 -14.38 19.32 -10.66
C GLN A 205 -13.37 19.91 -9.67
N ALA A 206 -13.51 19.62 -8.38
CA ALA A 206 -12.65 20.19 -7.33
C ALA A 206 -11.23 19.60 -7.31
N PHE A 207 -11.11 18.29 -7.54
CA PHE A 207 -9.85 17.55 -7.37
C PHE A 207 -9.23 17.09 -8.69
N GLY A 208 -9.98 17.08 -9.79
CA GLY A 208 -9.54 16.55 -11.08
C GLY A 208 -9.36 15.04 -11.07
N VAL A 209 -9.93 14.34 -10.09
CA VAL A 209 -9.86 12.89 -9.95
C VAL A 209 -11.07 12.26 -10.64
N ASP A 210 -10.81 11.31 -11.50
CA ASP A 210 -11.82 10.58 -12.25
C ASP A 210 -12.83 9.88 -11.30
N ARG A 211 -14.11 10.18 -11.44
CA ARG A 211 -15.19 9.61 -10.64
C ARG A 211 -15.24 8.08 -10.65
N TYR A 212 -14.87 7.46 -11.77
CA TYR A 212 -14.89 6.00 -11.89
C TYR A 212 -13.79 5.36 -11.04
N ILE A 213 -12.65 6.04 -10.85
CA ILE A 213 -11.61 5.59 -9.92
C ILE A 213 -12.10 5.68 -8.47
N ILE A 214 -12.75 6.79 -8.09
CA ILE A 214 -13.31 6.95 -6.73
C ILE A 214 -14.37 5.86 -6.46
N ALA A 215 -15.30 5.66 -7.41
CA ALA A 215 -16.31 4.63 -7.32
C ALA A 215 -15.72 3.21 -7.29
N SER A 216 -14.60 2.99 -8.01
CA SER A 216 -13.90 1.69 -8.01
C SER A 216 -13.27 1.37 -6.66
N ILE A 217 -12.64 2.35 -6.01
CA ILE A 217 -12.10 2.20 -4.66
C ILE A 217 -13.24 1.85 -3.71
N TRP A 218 -14.34 2.61 -3.70
CA TRP A 218 -15.51 2.32 -2.86
C TRP A 218 -16.08 0.92 -3.11
N GLY A 219 -16.19 0.53 -4.39
CA GLY A 219 -16.67 -0.80 -4.77
C GLY A 219 -15.75 -1.93 -4.34
N ILE A 220 -14.45 -1.80 -4.55
CA ILE A 220 -13.48 -2.84 -4.22
C ILE A 220 -13.27 -2.94 -2.71
N GLU A 221 -13.19 -1.80 -1.99
CA GLU A 221 -12.90 -1.79 -0.56
C GLU A 221 -14.05 -2.33 0.30
N SER A 222 -15.29 -2.05 -0.05
CA SER A 222 -16.43 -2.43 0.81
C SER A 222 -17.67 -2.92 0.08
N ASN A 223 -17.55 -3.21 -1.22
CA ASN A 223 -18.70 -3.51 -2.05
C ASN A 223 -19.83 -2.47 -1.86
N TYR A 224 -19.44 -1.19 -1.94
CA TYR A 224 -20.30 -0.02 -1.74
C TYR A 224 -21.00 -0.03 -0.36
N SER A 225 -20.22 -0.06 0.68
CA SER A 225 -20.63 -0.01 2.10
C SER A 225 -21.36 -1.25 2.63
N THR A 226 -21.44 -2.34 1.88
CA THR A 226 -22.08 -3.57 2.38
C THR A 226 -21.13 -4.50 3.11
N GLN A 227 -19.83 -4.27 3.04
CA GLN A 227 -18.77 -5.10 3.60
C GLN A 227 -17.64 -4.22 4.14
N ILE A 228 -17.89 -3.47 5.21
CA ILE A 228 -16.91 -2.55 5.82
C ILE A 228 -16.04 -3.20 6.89
N GLY A 229 -16.32 -4.45 7.27
CA GLY A 229 -15.77 -5.11 8.45
C GLY A 229 -16.54 -4.77 9.72
N ASP A 230 -16.44 -5.65 10.72
CA ASP A 230 -17.21 -5.57 11.96
C ASP A 230 -16.35 -5.40 13.22
N ARG A 231 -15.01 -5.37 13.07
CA ARG A 231 -14.07 -5.24 14.20
C ARG A 231 -13.99 -3.81 14.68
N SER A 232 -13.88 -3.64 15.99
CA SER A 232 -13.58 -2.32 16.57
C SER A 232 -12.18 -1.87 16.15
N VAL A 233 -12.09 -0.73 15.45
CA VAL A 233 -10.84 -0.11 15.03
C VAL A 233 -9.96 0.22 16.24
N LEU A 234 -10.57 0.73 17.33
CA LEU A 234 -9.84 0.99 18.57
C LEU A 234 -9.22 -0.27 19.15
N ASN A 235 -10.00 -1.36 19.23
CA ASN A 235 -9.50 -2.60 19.80
C ASN A 235 -8.44 -3.26 18.93
N SER A 236 -8.63 -3.24 17.60
CA SER A 236 -7.66 -3.76 16.63
C SER A 236 -6.34 -3.00 16.69
N THR A 237 -6.40 -1.66 16.63
CA THR A 237 -5.19 -0.83 16.64
C THR A 237 -4.51 -0.82 18.00
N ALA A 238 -5.25 -0.88 19.12
CA ALA A 238 -4.71 -1.05 20.47
C ALA A 238 -3.97 -2.40 20.60
N THR A 239 -4.59 -3.48 20.13
CA THR A 239 -3.94 -4.80 20.12
C THR A 239 -2.61 -4.75 19.37
N LEU A 240 -2.61 -4.22 18.16
CA LEU A 240 -1.42 -4.12 17.31
C LEU A 240 -0.38 -3.10 17.79
N ALA A 241 -0.81 -2.09 18.55
CA ALA A 241 0.10 -1.12 19.18
C ALA A 241 0.93 -1.74 20.30
N CYS A 242 0.42 -2.79 20.94
CA CYS A 242 1.00 -3.43 22.11
C CYS A 242 1.54 -4.83 21.84
N ILE A 243 1.01 -5.56 20.85
CA ILE A 243 1.27 -6.98 20.62
C ILE A 243 1.69 -7.21 19.16
N GLY A 244 2.67 -8.09 18.94
CA GLY A 244 3.14 -8.47 17.64
C GLY A 244 4.13 -7.50 17.01
N ARG A 245 4.35 -7.66 15.71
CA ARG A 245 5.30 -6.84 14.93
C ARG A 245 4.69 -5.48 14.55
N ARG A 246 5.56 -4.48 14.26
CA ARG A 246 5.17 -3.14 13.79
C ARG A 246 4.40 -2.30 14.84
N GLN A 247 4.63 -2.52 16.11
CA GLN A 247 3.96 -1.80 17.19
C GLN A 247 4.03 -0.28 17.04
N ALA A 248 5.19 0.29 16.67
CA ALA A 248 5.34 1.73 16.49
C ALA A 248 4.38 2.31 15.43
N TYR A 249 4.19 1.62 14.32
CA TYR A 249 3.22 2.01 13.28
C TYR A 249 1.78 1.97 13.84
N PHE A 250 1.38 0.87 14.46
CA PHE A 250 0.02 0.73 14.97
C PHE A 250 -0.26 1.60 16.20
N ARG A 251 0.77 2.01 16.95
CA ARG A 251 0.64 3.02 17.99
C ARG A 251 0.19 4.36 17.42
N ASP A 252 0.76 4.78 16.28
CA ASP A 252 0.34 6.00 15.59
C ASP A 252 -1.10 5.89 15.06
N GLU A 253 -1.49 4.73 14.52
CA GLU A 253 -2.87 4.47 14.09
C GLU A 253 -3.85 4.52 15.26
N PHE A 254 -3.51 3.89 16.40
CA PHE A 254 -4.35 3.90 17.60
C PHE A 254 -4.54 5.31 18.17
N LEU A 255 -3.46 6.07 18.34
CA LEU A 255 -3.53 7.44 18.82
C LEU A 255 -4.27 8.34 17.84
N SER A 256 -4.13 8.13 16.54
CA SER A 256 -4.89 8.85 15.53
C SER A 256 -6.38 8.52 15.56
N ALA A 257 -6.75 7.27 15.85
CA ALA A 257 -8.15 6.90 16.08
C ALA A 257 -8.74 7.62 17.30
N LEU A 258 -7.99 7.72 18.39
CA LEU A 258 -8.39 8.49 19.57
C LEU A 258 -8.55 9.99 19.27
N GLU A 259 -7.65 10.59 18.46
CA GLU A 259 -7.77 12.00 18.04
C GLU A 259 -9.04 12.25 17.21
N ILE A 260 -9.41 11.34 16.30
CA ILE A 260 -10.63 11.42 15.47
C ILE A 260 -11.87 11.46 16.39
N LEU A 261 -11.93 10.56 17.36
CA LEU A 261 -13.02 10.52 18.33
C LEU A 261 -13.03 11.73 19.27
N ASN A 262 -11.84 12.19 19.71
CA ASN A 262 -11.70 13.36 20.58
C ASN A 262 -12.17 14.65 19.89
N ARG A 263 -12.03 14.75 18.58
CA ARG A 263 -12.51 15.88 17.77
C ARG A 263 -14.03 15.81 17.50
N GLY A 264 -14.63 14.63 17.61
CA GLY A 264 -16.04 14.40 17.30
C GLY A 264 -16.33 14.25 15.80
N ASP A 265 -15.31 14.03 14.97
CA ASP A 265 -15.51 13.74 13.53
C ASP A 265 -16.35 12.46 13.35
N LEU A 266 -16.08 11.44 14.17
CA LEU A 266 -16.80 10.17 14.19
C LEU A 266 -17.21 9.79 15.62
N ARG A 267 -18.22 8.93 15.71
CA ARG A 267 -18.63 8.27 16.96
C ARG A 267 -17.92 6.92 17.12
N PRO A 268 -17.73 6.39 18.34
CA PRO A 268 -17.11 5.07 18.56
C PRO A 268 -17.78 3.93 17.77
N GLU A 269 -19.08 3.98 17.59
CA GLU A 269 -19.88 2.96 16.87
C GLU A 269 -19.58 2.95 15.38
N GLN A 270 -19.14 4.08 14.81
CA GLN A 270 -18.73 4.21 13.41
C GLN A 270 -17.30 3.70 13.15
N MET A 271 -16.49 3.58 14.21
CA MET A 271 -15.11 3.08 14.13
C MET A 271 -15.07 1.56 14.06
N ARG A 272 -15.70 1.02 12.99
CA ARG A 272 -15.68 -0.40 12.65
C ARG A 272 -15.01 -0.63 11.31
N GLY A 273 -14.29 -1.75 11.20
CA GLY A 273 -13.53 -2.03 9.99
C GLY A 273 -12.72 -3.31 10.05
N SER A 274 -11.54 -3.29 9.44
CA SER A 274 -10.64 -4.43 9.32
C SER A 274 -9.89 -4.73 10.61
N TRP A 275 -9.29 -5.92 10.66
CA TRP A 275 -8.39 -6.33 11.74
C TRP A 275 -7.17 -5.41 11.89
N ALA A 276 -6.75 -4.74 10.83
CA ALA A 276 -5.62 -3.79 10.83
C ALA A 276 -6.01 -2.35 11.17
N GLY A 277 -7.31 -2.07 11.42
CA GLY A 277 -7.79 -0.76 11.81
C GLY A 277 -8.20 0.15 10.65
N ALA A 278 -8.28 -0.35 9.43
CA ALA A 278 -8.90 0.38 8.33
C ALA A 278 -10.42 0.40 8.50
N PHE A 279 -11.06 1.53 8.22
CA PHE A 279 -12.48 1.73 8.50
C PHE A 279 -13.23 2.51 7.43
N GLY A 280 -14.54 2.41 7.49
CA GLY A 280 -15.44 3.08 6.59
C GLY A 280 -15.46 2.48 5.17
N PRO A 281 -16.32 2.98 4.28
CA PRO A 281 -16.55 2.38 2.99
C PRO A 281 -15.36 2.37 2.03
N THR A 282 -14.42 3.30 2.17
CA THR A 282 -13.17 3.35 1.39
C THR A 282 -11.94 2.99 2.20
N GLN A 283 -12.13 2.38 3.38
CA GLN A 283 -11.10 1.76 4.21
C GLN A 283 -9.91 2.67 4.54
N PHE A 284 -10.21 3.85 5.09
CA PHE A 284 -9.17 4.74 5.59
C PHE A 284 -8.48 4.16 6.83
N MET A 285 -7.15 4.19 6.85
CA MET A 285 -6.42 4.09 8.13
C MET A 285 -6.61 5.39 8.93
N PRO A 286 -6.61 5.36 10.27
CA PRO A 286 -6.78 6.56 11.09
C PRO A 286 -5.82 7.70 10.75
N THR A 287 -4.54 7.41 10.51
CA THR A 287 -3.55 8.41 10.07
C THR A 287 -3.89 8.98 8.70
N ALA A 288 -4.35 8.15 7.77
CA ALA A 288 -4.78 8.57 6.44
C ALA A 288 -6.05 9.44 6.51
N PHE A 289 -7.01 9.08 7.36
CA PHE A 289 -8.18 9.92 7.64
C PHE A 289 -7.76 11.31 8.12
N LYS A 290 -6.90 11.42 9.10
CA LYS A 290 -6.42 12.71 9.61
C LYS A 290 -5.77 13.57 8.52
N ARG A 291 -5.05 12.93 7.60
CA ARG A 291 -4.31 13.61 6.53
C ARG A 291 -5.20 14.01 5.36
N TYR A 292 -6.20 13.21 5.03
CA TYR A 292 -6.92 13.33 3.75
C TYR A 292 -8.41 13.59 3.89
N ALA A 293 -9.05 13.26 5.02
CA ALA A 293 -10.48 13.45 5.17
C ALA A 293 -10.87 14.93 5.12
N ILE A 294 -11.96 15.21 4.43
CA ILE A 294 -12.55 16.52 4.21
C ILE A 294 -14.02 16.49 4.66
N ASP A 295 -14.46 17.56 5.26
CA ASP A 295 -15.87 17.92 5.39
C ASP A 295 -16.32 18.46 4.03
N GLY A 296 -17.00 17.64 3.27
CA GLY A 296 -17.34 17.92 1.86
C GLY A 296 -18.68 18.63 1.71
N ASP A 297 -19.56 18.55 2.71
CA ASP A 297 -20.87 19.23 2.72
C ASP A 297 -20.91 20.43 3.66
N GLY A 298 -19.87 20.65 4.48
CA GLY A 298 -19.73 21.82 5.35
C GLY A 298 -20.52 21.72 6.66
N ASP A 299 -20.84 20.51 7.13
CA ASP A 299 -21.59 20.31 8.38
C ASP A 299 -20.72 20.44 9.65
N GLY A 300 -19.41 20.63 9.50
CA GLY A 300 -18.40 20.76 10.57
C GLY A 300 -17.77 19.43 10.99
N ARG A 301 -18.09 18.31 10.34
CA ARG A 301 -17.58 16.97 10.60
C ARG A 301 -16.95 16.39 9.32
N ARG A 302 -16.12 15.38 9.48
CA ARG A 302 -15.53 14.63 8.35
C ARG A 302 -16.01 13.18 8.42
N ASP A 303 -17.31 12.97 8.14
CA ASP A 303 -17.95 11.68 8.32
C ASP A 303 -17.84 10.80 7.07
N VAL A 304 -16.67 10.18 6.86
CA VAL A 304 -16.45 9.27 5.72
C VAL A 304 -17.19 7.93 5.86
N VAL A 305 -17.91 7.70 6.95
CA VAL A 305 -18.61 6.42 7.22
C VAL A 305 -20.05 6.49 6.76
N ASP A 306 -20.80 7.48 7.25
CA ASP A 306 -22.23 7.60 7.00
C ASP A 306 -22.59 8.71 6.00
N ASN A 307 -21.63 9.61 5.68
CA ASN A 307 -21.83 10.71 4.74
C ASN A 307 -21.15 10.44 3.38
N PRO A 308 -21.92 10.14 2.31
CA PRO A 308 -21.36 9.88 0.99
C PRO A 308 -20.61 11.08 0.38
N THR A 309 -20.95 12.33 0.74
CA THR A 309 -20.25 13.51 0.25
C THR A 309 -18.84 13.56 0.81
N ASP A 310 -18.69 13.42 2.12
CA ASP A 310 -17.38 13.40 2.79
C ASP A 310 -16.52 12.23 2.30
N LEU A 311 -17.13 11.06 2.12
CA LEU A 311 -16.47 9.87 1.60
C LEU A 311 -15.88 10.12 0.21
N ILE A 312 -16.70 10.62 -0.73
CA ILE A 312 -16.30 10.85 -2.13
C ILE A 312 -15.21 11.93 -2.19
N PHE A 313 -15.41 13.05 -1.47
CA PHE A 313 -14.46 14.16 -1.42
C PHE A 313 -13.15 13.77 -0.75
N SER A 314 -13.20 13.03 0.36
CA SER A 314 -12.01 12.54 1.07
C SER A 314 -11.19 11.57 0.23
N THR A 315 -11.85 10.66 -0.49
CA THR A 315 -11.18 9.72 -1.39
C THR A 315 -10.54 10.44 -2.57
N ALA A 316 -11.23 11.43 -3.16
CA ALA A 316 -10.68 12.27 -4.21
C ALA A 316 -9.48 13.09 -3.71
N ASN A 317 -9.57 13.71 -2.53
CA ASN A 317 -8.49 14.48 -1.93
C ASN A 317 -7.26 13.61 -1.63
N ASN A 318 -7.44 12.38 -1.17
CA ASN A 318 -6.36 11.43 -0.97
C ASN A 318 -5.59 11.23 -2.28
N LEU A 319 -6.26 10.83 -3.35
CA LEU A 319 -5.64 10.63 -4.65
C LEU A 319 -4.99 11.90 -5.20
N LYS A 320 -5.63 13.06 -5.04
CA LYS A 320 -5.09 14.36 -5.46
C LYS A 320 -3.80 14.70 -4.73
N LYS A 321 -3.77 14.57 -3.41
CA LYS A 321 -2.58 14.84 -2.58
C LYS A 321 -1.45 13.85 -2.86
N ASP A 322 -1.78 12.63 -3.26
CA ASP A 322 -0.81 11.63 -3.68
C ASP A 322 -0.33 11.80 -5.13
N GLY A 323 -0.74 12.88 -5.79
CA GLY A 323 -0.18 13.30 -7.08
C GLY A 323 -0.95 12.81 -8.30
N TRP A 324 -2.28 12.64 -8.17
CA TRP A 324 -3.16 12.36 -9.29
C TRP A 324 -3.00 13.40 -10.39
N GLN A 325 -2.87 12.93 -11.63
CA GLN A 325 -2.75 13.76 -12.82
C GLN A 325 -4.11 13.84 -13.55
N PRO A 326 -4.79 15.00 -13.53
CA PRO A 326 -6.08 15.15 -14.18
C PRO A 326 -6.02 14.82 -15.69
N GLY A 327 -7.02 14.11 -16.18
CA GLY A 327 -7.12 13.73 -17.59
C GLY A 327 -6.09 12.70 -18.06
N GLN A 328 -5.22 12.18 -17.19
CA GLN A 328 -4.35 11.05 -17.51
C GLN A 328 -5.02 9.74 -17.12
N SER A 329 -4.88 8.70 -17.96
CA SER A 329 -5.29 7.33 -17.60
C SER A 329 -4.40 6.76 -16.48
N TRP A 330 -4.82 5.64 -15.89
CA TRP A 330 -3.98 4.81 -15.03
C TRP A 330 -2.95 4.00 -15.83
N GLY A 331 -3.30 3.54 -17.02
CA GLY A 331 -2.45 2.72 -17.86
C GLY A 331 -3.17 2.23 -19.13
N TYR A 332 -2.46 1.42 -19.87
CA TYR A 332 -2.96 0.82 -21.11
C TYR A 332 -2.53 -0.63 -21.21
N GLU A 333 -3.46 -1.54 -21.50
CA GLU A 333 -3.11 -2.89 -21.94
C GLU A 333 -2.39 -2.81 -23.30
N VAL A 334 -1.27 -3.53 -23.42
CA VAL A 334 -0.43 -3.51 -24.63
C VAL A 334 -0.03 -4.90 -25.06
N VAL A 335 0.00 -5.11 -26.38
CA VAL A 335 0.66 -6.24 -27.00
C VAL A 335 2.17 -5.97 -26.99
N VAL A 336 2.91 -6.88 -26.38
CA VAL A 336 4.37 -6.85 -26.35
C VAL A 336 4.88 -7.71 -27.52
N PRO A 337 5.78 -7.19 -28.39
CA PRO A 337 6.23 -7.95 -29.54
C PRO A 337 7.07 -9.18 -29.16
N GLN A 338 7.07 -10.19 -30.00
CA GLN A 338 7.91 -11.36 -29.82
C GLN A 338 9.39 -10.97 -29.77
N GLY A 339 10.16 -11.61 -28.88
CA GLY A 339 11.59 -11.32 -28.71
C GLY A 339 11.87 -10.01 -27.94
N PHE A 340 10.85 -9.40 -27.33
CA PHE A 340 11.02 -8.19 -26.54
C PHE A 340 11.96 -8.40 -25.34
N ASN A 341 12.81 -7.41 -25.10
CA ASN A 341 13.70 -7.42 -23.94
C ASN A 341 12.96 -7.05 -22.64
N TYR A 342 12.47 -8.03 -21.91
CA TYR A 342 11.76 -7.84 -20.64
C TYR A 342 12.64 -7.29 -19.49
N MET A 343 13.96 -7.18 -19.65
CA MET A 343 14.81 -6.43 -18.72
C MET A 343 14.41 -4.93 -18.66
N LEU A 344 13.67 -4.46 -19.66
CA LEU A 344 13.08 -3.12 -19.68
C LEU A 344 11.79 -3.00 -18.83
N ALA A 345 11.17 -4.11 -18.46
CA ALA A 345 9.96 -4.14 -17.64
C ALA A 345 10.30 -3.90 -16.16
N ASP A 346 10.66 -2.67 -15.85
CA ASP A 346 11.07 -2.21 -14.52
C ASP A 346 10.31 -0.94 -14.10
N ARG A 347 9.82 -0.91 -12.86
CA ARG A 347 9.09 0.26 -12.32
C ARG A 347 9.92 1.54 -12.28
N GLY A 348 11.23 1.42 -12.14
CA GLY A 348 12.16 2.55 -12.18
C GLY A 348 12.38 3.10 -13.59
N ARG A 349 12.02 2.35 -14.61
CA ARG A 349 12.26 2.70 -16.01
C ARG A 349 11.00 3.21 -16.71
N ALA A 350 10.62 4.43 -16.38
CA ALA A 350 9.52 5.10 -17.07
C ALA A 350 10.04 5.85 -18.30
N MET A 351 9.48 5.54 -19.48
CA MET A 351 9.80 6.16 -20.77
C MET A 351 8.52 6.71 -21.41
N PRO A 352 8.63 7.72 -22.33
CA PRO A 352 7.49 8.18 -23.10
C PRO A 352 6.77 7.06 -23.86
N LEU A 353 5.45 7.12 -23.95
CA LEU A 353 4.64 6.14 -24.70
C LEU A 353 5.08 6.02 -26.15
N GLY A 354 5.49 7.12 -26.80
CA GLY A 354 6.04 7.08 -28.15
C GLY A 354 7.34 6.28 -28.27
N GLN A 355 8.17 6.23 -27.22
CA GLN A 355 9.35 5.36 -27.21
C GLN A 355 8.97 3.87 -27.10
N TRP A 356 7.99 3.53 -26.26
CA TRP A 356 7.46 2.18 -26.20
C TRP A 356 6.87 1.75 -27.55
N GLU A 357 6.19 2.68 -28.21
CA GLU A 357 5.62 2.43 -29.53
C GLU A 357 6.69 2.18 -30.60
N GLN A 358 7.81 2.92 -30.57
CA GLN A 358 8.97 2.68 -31.44
C GLN A 358 9.61 1.30 -31.20
N MET A 359 9.54 0.77 -29.98
CA MET A 359 9.98 -0.58 -29.65
C MET A 359 8.97 -1.67 -30.05
N GLY A 360 7.88 -1.31 -30.69
CA GLY A 360 6.88 -2.24 -31.21
C GLY A 360 5.69 -2.51 -30.29
N LEU A 361 5.63 -1.90 -29.07
CA LEU A 361 4.46 -2.05 -28.22
C LEU A 361 3.29 -1.30 -28.82
N ARG A 362 2.11 -1.90 -28.79
CA ARG A 362 0.84 -1.33 -29.29
C ARG A 362 -0.25 -1.55 -28.26
N ARG A 363 -1.21 -0.63 -28.17
CA ARG A 363 -2.40 -0.87 -27.34
C ARG A 363 -3.13 -2.10 -27.83
N ALA A 364 -3.54 -2.97 -26.91
CA ALA A 364 -4.19 -4.25 -27.24
C ALA A 364 -5.51 -4.07 -28.01
N ASN A 365 -6.19 -2.94 -27.80
CA ASN A 365 -7.42 -2.61 -28.51
C ASN A 365 -7.20 -1.97 -29.88
N GLY A 366 -5.97 -1.90 -30.39
CA GLY A 366 -5.60 -1.35 -31.68
C GLY A 366 -5.65 0.19 -31.81
N GLN A 367 -6.02 0.91 -30.74
CA GLN A 367 -6.06 2.37 -30.75
C GLN A 367 -4.69 2.98 -30.53
N PRO A 368 -4.36 4.17 -31.07
CA PRO A 368 -3.12 4.87 -30.78
C PRO A 368 -3.06 5.32 -29.31
N PHE A 369 -1.85 5.58 -28.80
CA PHE A 369 -1.69 6.22 -27.51
C PHE A 369 -2.15 7.69 -27.59
N PRO A 370 -3.04 8.16 -26.68
CA PRO A 370 -3.60 9.52 -26.78
C PRO A 370 -2.56 10.62 -26.63
N ARG A 371 -1.50 10.38 -25.84
CA ARG A 371 -0.41 11.33 -25.55
C ARG A 371 0.92 10.62 -25.55
N ALA A 372 1.65 10.70 -26.66
CA ALA A 372 2.94 10.01 -26.87
C ALA A 372 4.04 10.45 -25.86
N SER A 373 3.92 11.66 -25.26
CA SER A 373 4.86 12.19 -24.27
C SER A 373 4.63 11.68 -22.84
N ASP A 374 3.47 11.11 -22.53
CA ASP A 374 3.20 10.56 -21.20
C ASP A 374 4.20 9.44 -20.88
N LYS A 375 4.78 9.50 -19.68
CA LYS A 375 5.75 8.51 -19.23
C LYS A 375 5.06 7.32 -18.58
N ALA A 376 5.41 6.12 -19.06
CA ALA A 376 4.91 4.87 -18.53
C ALA A 376 6.06 3.87 -18.31
N TYR A 377 5.87 2.92 -17.41
CA TYR A 377 6.72 1.76 -17.29
C TYR A 377 5.95 0.50 -17.70
N LEU A 378 6.65 -0.50 -18.22
CA LEU A 378 6.03 -1.78 -18.58
C LEU A 378 5.88 -2.66 -17.33
N LEU A 379 4.67 -3.17 -17.12
CA LEU A 379 4.34 -4.23 -16.18
C LEU A 379 3.88 -5.46 -16.96
N ALA A 380 4.49 -6.61 -16.72
CA ALA A 380 4.09 -7.91 -17.24
C ALA A 380 3.80 -8.83 -16.04
N PRO A 381 2.60 -8.76 -15.46
CA PRO A 381 2.31 -9.41 -14.17
C PRO A 381 2.20 -10.93 -14.28
N ALA A 382 2.01 -11.45 -15.47
CA ALA A 382 1.96 -12.87 -15.81
C ALA A 382 3.04 -13.26 -16.84
N GLY A 383 4.15 -12.53 -16.87
CA GLY A 383 5.25 -12.81 -17.76
C GLY A 383 4.98 -12.51 -19.23
N ALA A 384 5.74 -13.17 -20.10
CA ALA A 384 5.68 -12.99 -21.53
C ALA A 384 4.43 -13.60 -22.18
N GLU A 385 3.80 -14.57 -21.52
CA GLU A 385 2.60 -15.25 -22.02
C GLU A 385 1.30 -14.54 -21.64
N GLY A 386 1.36 -13.58 -20.72
CA GLY A 386 0.20 -12.83 -20.28
C GLY A 386 0.13 -11.40 -20.83
N PRO A 387 -0.94 -10.68 -20.49
CA PRO A 387 -1.12 -9.29 -20.87
C PRO A 387 0.03 -8.40 -20.36
N GLY A 388 0.55 -7.54 -21.23
CA GLY A 388 1.44 -6.45 -20.87
C GLY A 388 0.65 -5.16 -20.59
N PHE A 389 1.18 -4.31 -19.73
CA PHE A 389 0.56 -3.03 -19.40
C PHE A 389 1.61 -1.92 -19.34
N LEU A 390 1.32 -0.78 -19.98
CA LEU A 390 2.08 0.46 -19.79
C LEU A 390 1.39 1.29 -18.72
N MET A 391 2.03 1.33 -17.53
CA MET A 391 1.51 1.96 -16.33
C MET A 391 1.95 3.41 -16.22
N LEU A 392 0.98 4.33 -16.10
CA LEU A 392 1.18 5.76 -16.02
C LEU A 392 1.31 6.25 -14.55
N GLN A 393 1.43 7.57 -14.36
CA GLN A 393 1.56 8.17 -13.03
C GLN A 393 0.35 7.86 -12.14
N ASN A 394 -0.87 7.87 -12.68
CA ASN A 394 -2.08 7.61 -11.89
C ASN A 394 -2.15 6.18 -11.35
N TYR A 395 -1.55 5.20 -12.02
CA TYR A 395 -1.37 3.87 -11.43
C TYR A 395 -0.48 3.89 -10.18
N ARG A 396 0.60 4.69 -10.20
CA ARG A 396 1.46 4.86 -9.02
C ARG A 396 0.71 5.53 -7.86
N VAL A 397 -0.23 6.42 -8.17
CA VAL A 397 -1.10 7.05 -7.15
C VAL A 397 -2.02 6.02 -6.53
N ILE A 398 -2.67 5.18 -7.35
CA ILE A 398 -3.50 4.07 -6.83
C ILE A 398 -2.65 3.12 -5.97
N MET A 399 -1.41 2.85 -6.35
CA MET A 399 -0.49 2.04 -5.55
C MET A 399 -0.04 2.70 -4.23
N ARG A 400 -0.23 4.01 -4.05
CA ARG A 400 -0.03 4.65 -2.74
C ARG A 400 -1.22 4.42 -1.82
N TYR A 401 -2.40 4.28 -2.39
CA TYR A 401 -3.59 3.88 -1.65
C TYR A 401 -3.42 2.44 -1.12
N ASN A 402 -3.01 1.52 -2.00
CA ASN A 402 -2.67 0.13 -1.67
C ASN A 402 -1.50 -0.35 -2.55
N PRO A 403 -0.34 -0.74 -1.97
CA PRO A 403 0.88 -1.03 -2.74
C PRO A 403 0.85 -2.35 -3.52
N ALA A 404 -0.23 -3.13 -3.47
CA ALA A 404 -0.36 -4.36 -4.26
C ALA A 404 -0.62 -4.06 -5.74
N GLU A 405 0.21 -4.61 -6.65
CA GLU A 405 0.03 -4.46 -8.12
C GLU A 405 -1.32 -4.96 -8.59
N ALA A 406 -1.77 -6.10 -8.07
CA ALA A 406 -3.05 -6.69 -8.42
C ALA A 406 -4.23 -5.80 -8.02
N TYR A 407 -4.16 -5.15 -6.83
CA TYR A 407 -5.16 -4.19 -6.39
C TYR A 407 -5.23 -2.98 -7.33
N ALA A 408 -4.10 -2.35 -7.59
CA ALA A 408 -4.09 -1.15 -8.43
C ALA A 408 -4.56 -1.45 -9.86
N LEU A 409 -4.23 -2.64 -10.40
CA LEU A 409 -4.74 -3.10 -11.69
C LEU A 409 -6.26 -3.35 -11.63
N ALA A 410 -6.76 -3.93 -10.54
CA ALA A 410 -8.20 -4.14 -10.34
C ALA A 410 -8.95 -2.80 -10.29
N ILE A 411 -8.46 -1.80 -9.54
CA ILE A 411 -9.05 -0.46 -9.48
C ILE A 411 -9.12 0.17 -10.87
N GLY A 412 -8.01 0.20 -11.60
CA GLY A 412 -7.94 0.79 -12.94
C GLY A 412 -8.87 0.08 -13.92
N HIS A 413 -8.81 -1.25 -13.96
CA HIS A 413 -9.66 -2.05 -14.83
C HIS A 413 -11.16 -1.89 -14.49
N PHE A 414 -11.49 -1.94 -13.20
CA PHE A 414 -12.86 -1.76 -12.75
C PHE A 414 -13.41 -0.37 -13.13
N ALA A 415 -12.61 0.69 -12.99
CA ALA A 415 -12.97 2.04 -13.42
C ALA A 415 -13.28 2.09 -14.93
N ASP A 416 -12.45 1.46 -15.75
CA ASP A 416 -12.69 1.39 -17.20
C ASP A 416 -13.98 0.60 -17.51
N ARG A 417 -14.24 -0.51 -16.82
CA ARG A 417 -15.48 -1.30 -16.96
C ARG A 417 -16.72 -0.51 -16.52
N LEU A 418 -16.65 0.28 -15.46
CA LEU A 418 -17.74 1.17 -15.01
C LEU A 418 -18.04 2.25 -16.06
N ARG A 419 -17.01 2.76 -16.74
CA ARG A 419 -17.15 3.74 -17.84
C ARG A 419 -17.76 3.12 -19.12
N GLY A 420 -17.89 1.81 -19.19
CA GLY A 420 -18.40 1.07 -20.36
C GLY A 420 -17.30 0.43 -21.21
N GLY A 421 -16.06 0.44 -20.74
CA GLY A 421 -14.94 -0.24 -21.40
C GLY A 421 -15.09 -1.76 -21.44
N GLN A 422 -14.35 -2.40 -22.34
CA GLN A 422 -14.35 -3.85 -22.53
C GLN A 422 -13.42 -4.55 -21.53
N PRO A 423 -13.53 -5.87 -21.32
CA PRO A 423 -12.52 -6.69 -20.65
C PRO A 423 -11.16 -6.55 -21.31
N PHE A 424 -10.10 -7.00 -20.62
CA PHE A 424 -8.78 -7.14 -21.25
C PHE A 424 -8.85 -8.03 -22.48
N VAL A 425 -8.09 -7.65 -23.50
CA VAL A 425 -8.11 -8.30 -24.82
C VAL A 425 -7.29 -9.58 -24.84
N GLN A 426 -6.13 -9.54 -24.15
CA GLN A 426 -5.20 -10.65 -24.13
C GLN A 426 -5.58 -11.67 -23.06
N ALA A 427 -5.40 -12.95 -23.37
CA ALA A 427 -5.69 -14.03 -22.44
C ALA A 427 -4.63 -14.09 -21.30
N TRP A 428 -5.08 -14.42 -20.11
CA TRP A 428 -4.22 -14.77 -19.00
C TRP A 428 -3.73 -16.23 -19.12
N PRO A 429 -2.49 -16.55 -18.69
CA PRO A 429 -1.99 -17.94 -18.71
C PRO A 429 -2.59 -18.74 -17.52
N ARG A 430 -3.89 -19.04 -17.60
CA ARG A 430 -4.67 -19.69 -16.53
C ARG A 430 -4.26 -21.14 -16.27
N HIS A 431 -3.46 -21.73 -17.16
CA HIS A 431 -2.86 -23.05 -16.96
C HIS A 431 -1.70 -23.01 -15.96
N GLU A 432 -1.09 -21.84 -15.75
CA GLU A 432 -0.02 -21.66 -14.78
C GLU A 432 -0.57 -21.57 -13.36
N ARG A 433 0.05 -22.31 -12.44
CA ARG A 433 -0.27 -22.20 -11.02
C ARG A 433 0.66 -21.24 -10.30
N VAL A 434 0.16 -20.56 -9.31
CA VAL A 434 0.97 -19.74 -8.41
C VAL A 434 1.83 -20.65 -7.53
N LEU A 435 3.11 -20.32 -7.38
CA LEU A 435 3.99 -20.97 -6.43
C LEU A 435 3.54 -20.70 -5.00
N SER A 436 3.51 -21.74 -4.18
CA SER A 436 3.28 -21.61 -2.73
C SER A 436 4.39 -20.75 -2.09
N ARG A 437 4.17 -20.28 -0.87
CA ARG A 437 5.19 -19.52 -0.12
C ARG A 437 6.48 -20.34 0.05
N THR A 438 6.36 -21.64 0.33
CA THR A 438 7.50 -22.54 0.47
C THR A 438 8.28 -22.68 -0.84
N GLU A 439 7.57 -22.82 -1.97
CA GLU A 439 8.19 -22.88 -3.29
C GLU A 439 8.85 -21.56 -3.69
N ARG A 440 8.26 -20.42 -3.32
CA ARG A 440 8.89 -19.11 -3.54
C ARG A 440 10.15 -18.92 -2.69
N LEU A 441 10.12 -19.41 -1.43
CA LEU A 441 11.30 -19.41 -0.57
C LEU A 441 12.41 -20.29 -1.16
N GLU A 442 12.08 -21.48 -1.63
CA GLU A 442 13.01 -22.39 -2.30
C GLU A 442 13.59 -21.75 -3.58
N LEU A 443 12.74 -21.12 -4.39
CA LEU A 443 13.17 -20.40 -5.59
C LEU A 443 14.20 -19.31 -5.27
N GLN A 444 13.97 -18.51 -4.22
CA GLN A 444 14.92 -17.49 -3.76
C GLN A 444 16.23 -18.11 -3.28
N GLN A 445 16.16 -19.21 -2.53
CA GLN A 445 17.35 -19.94 -2.06
C GLN A 445 18.18 -20.49 -3.24
N LEU A 446 17.52 -21.10 -4.22
CA LEU A 446 18.20 -21.62 -5.42
C LEU A 446 18.81 -20.50 -6.28
N LEU A 447 18.10 -19.35 -6.41
CA LEU A 447 18.65 -18.16 -7.08
C LEU A 447 19.87 -17.60 -6.33
N ALA A 448 19.83 -17.59 -4.99
CA ALA A 448 20.95 -17.16 -4.16
C ALA A 448 22.17 -18.09 -4.29
N GLN A 449 21.96 -19.40 -4.23
CA GLN A 449 23.02 -20.42 -4.44
C GLN A 449 23.70 -20.27 -5.80
N ARG A 450 22.97 -19.85 -6.84
CA ARG A 450 23.49 -19.59 -8.19
C ARG A 450 24.06 -18.18 -8.39
N GLY A 451 24.04 -17.33 -7.35
CA GLY A 451 24.58 -15.96 -7.36
C GLY A 451 23.70 -14.90 -8.02
N PHE A 452 22.43 -15.21 -8.34
CA PHE A 452 21.48 -14.26 -8.94
C PHE A 452 20.74 -13.42 -7.90
N TYR A 453 20.47 -13.95 -6.70
CA TYR A 453 19.75 -13.27 -5.63
C TYR A 453 20.68 -12.91 -4.46
N ARG A 454 20.64 -11.64 -4.03
CA ARG A 454 21.49 -11.13 -2.94
C ARG A 454 20.72 -10.77 -1.67
N GLY A 455 19.39 -10.78 -1.74
CA GLY A 455 18.53 -10.52 -0.59
C GLY A 455 18.44 -11.73 0.36
N THR A 456 17.74 -11.55 1.47
CA THR A 456 17.40 -12.65 2.37
C THR A 456 16.17 -13.39 1.84
N PRO A 457 16.24 -14.71 1.60
CA PRO A 457 15.08 -15.49 1.20
C PRO A 457 13.98 -15.44 2.27
N ASP A 458 12.79 -14.97 1.90
CA ASP A 458 11.64 -14.75 2.81
C ASP A 458 10.32 -15.33 2.27
N GLY A 459 10.35 -15.87 1.05
CA GLY A 459 9.18 -16.41 0.34
C GLY A 459 8.24 -15.32 -0.20
N GLN A 460 8.63 -14.03 -0.12
CA GLN A 460 7.88 -12.93 -0.73
C GLN A 460 8.44 -12.62 -2.13
N PHE A 461 7.56 -12.46 -3.11
CA PHE A 461 7.97 -12.24 -4.50
C PHE A 461 8.00 -10.73 -4.83
N GLY A 462 9.03 -10.03 -4.35
CA GLY A 462 9.27 -8.60 -4.55
C GLY A 462 10.06 -8.26 -5.83
N GLY A 463 10.40 -6.99 -5.97
CA GLY A 463 11.18 -6.49 -7.12
C GLY A 463 12.56 -7.11 -7.25
N GLU A 464 13.28 -7.32 -6.13
CA GLU A 464 14.59 -7.99 -6.12
C GLU A 464 14.51 -9.44 -6.60
N THR A 465 13.54 -10.21 -6.10
CA THR A 465 13.33 -11.60 -6.52
C THR A 465 13.01 -11.67 -8.02
N ARG A 466 12.14 -10.76 -8.49
CA ARG A 466 11.79 -10.67 -9.91
C ARG A 466 12.99 -10.33 -10.77
N GLN A 467 13.85 -9.42 -10.33
CA GLN A 467 15.09 -9.06 -11.06
C GLN A 467 16.09 -10.22 -11.07
N ALA A 468 16.27 -10.93 -9.96
CA ALA A 468 17.12 -12.10 -9.86
C ALA A 468 16.65 -13.22 -10.82
N LEU A 469 15.34 -13.45 -10.87
CA LEU A 469 14.75 -14.42 -11.78
C LEU A 469 14.95 -14.04 -13.23
N ARG A 470 14.78 -12.78 -13.61
CA ARG A 470 15.10 -12.28 -14.97
C ARG A 470 16.55 -12.55 -15.36
N SER A 471 17.48 -12.29 -14.43
CA SER A 471 18.90 -12.54 -14.67
C SER A 471 19.18 -14.03 -14.89
N PHE A 472 18.53 -14.89 -14.15
CA PHE A 472 18.62 -16.34 -14.33
C PHE A 472 18.00 -16.78 -15.68
N GLN A 473 16.78 -16.31 -15.98
CA GLN A 473 16.09 -16.60 -17.24
C GLN A 473 16.95 -16.19 -18.45
N ALA A 474 17.56 -15.00 -18.41
CA ALA A 474 18.48 -14.55 -19.45
C ALA A 474 19.70 -15.47 -19.59
N ALA A 475 20.27 -15.93 -18.48
CA ALA A 475 21.44 -16.82 -18.48
C ALA A 475 21.16 -18.21 -19.10
N ILE A 476 19.91 -18.66 -19.04
CA ILE A 476 19.48 -19.93 -19.63
C ILE A 476 18.80 -19.77 -21.01
N GLY A 477 18.82 -18.56 -21.60
CA GLY A 477 18.20 -18.26 -22.88
C GLY A 477 16.67 -18.28 -22.91
N ALA A 478 16.01 -18.22 -21.73
CA ALA A 478 14.58 -18.09 -21.63
C ALA A 478 14.14 -16.60 -21.69
N PRO A 479 12.86 -16.30 -22.00
CA PRO A 479 12.34 -14.95 -21.89
C PRO A 479 12.56 -14.40 -20.47
N ALA A 480 13.32 -13.30 -20.35
CA ALA A 480 13.72 -12.73 -19.06
C ALA A 480 12.60 -11.85 -18.47
N ASP A 481 11.40 -12.40 -18.32
CA ASP A 481 10.18 -11.69 -17.91
C ASP A 481 10.02 -11.54 -16.38
N GLY A 482 10.73 -12.37 -15.61
CA GLY A 482 10.68 -12.38 -14.17
C GLY A 482 9.42 -13.02 -13.59
N PHE A 483 8.66 -13.78 -14.39
CA PHE A 483 7.50 -14.53 -13.91
C PHE A 483 7.92 -15.91 -13.39
N ALA A 484 7.49 -16.25 -12.17
CA ALA A 484 7.87 -17.48 -11.49
C ALA A 484 6.83 -18.58 -11.76
N THR A 485 7.12 -19.44 -12.74
CA THR A 485 6.33 -20.63 -13.03
C THR A 485 6.83 -21.86 -12.28
N ALA A 486 6.00 -22.91 -12.21
CA ALA A 486 6.43 -24.20 -11.69
C ALA A 486 7.58 -24.78 -12.56
N GLU A 487 7.51 -24.63 -13.87
CA GLU A 487 8.58 -25.04 -14.79
C GLU A 487 9.91 -24.35 -14.45
N MET A 488 9.87 -23.04 -14.19
CA MET A 488 11.07 -22.29 -13.85
C MET A 488 11.70 -22.77 -12.54
N LEU A 489 10.89 -23.16 -11.56
CA LEU A 489 11.38 -23.76 -10.33
C LEU A 489 12.06 -25.12 -10.59
N GLU A 490 11.50 -25.98 -11.46
CA GLU A 490 12.12 -27.24 -11.84
C GLU A 490 13.47 -27.04 -12.56
N ARG A 491 13.55 -26.07 -13.46
CA ARG A 491 14.83 -25.69 -14.10
C ARG A 491 15.88 -25.21 -13.08
N LEU A 492 15.44 -24.49 -12.05
CA LEU A 492 16.31 -24.09 -10.94
C LEU A 492 16.74 -25.27 -10.06
N ARG A 493 15.93 -26.31 -9.96
CA ARG A 493 16.29 -27.60 -9.30
C ARG A 493 17.29 -28.43 -10.12
N GLY A 494 17.50 -28.09 -11.40
CA GLY A 494 18.36 -28.87 -12.32
C GLY A 494 17.67 -30.06 -12.97
N ARG A 495 16.34 -29.98 -13.08
CA ARG A 495 15.49 -31.00 -13.69
C ARG A 495 14.95 -30.54 -15.03
#